data_ee45eb3a24891b7477c00dafb8917eca
#
_entry.id   ee45eb3a24891b7477c00dafb8917eca
#
_cell.length_a   1.000
_cell.length_b   1.000
_cell.length_c   1.000
_cell.angle_alpha   90.00
_cell.angle_beta   90.00
_cell.angle_gamma   90.00
#
_symmetry.space_group_name_H-M   'P 1'
#
loop_
_entity.id
_entity.type
_entity.pdbx_description
1 polymer ?
#
loop_
_entity_poly.entity_id
_entity_poly.type
_entity_poly.pdbx_seq_one_letter_code
_entity_poly.pdbx_strand_id
1 'polypeptide(L)'
;MKKLSILAVCGAGLGSSFACEISIEAALKDLGVEADLSHCDISSATSSRADIIMTGENFRSQFQHYTINANIIYLKRLVDKNEIKTKLTPILQEMGHLAT
;
A
#
# COMPACT_ATOMS: atom_id res chain seq x y z
N MET A 1 4.19 -12.62 -16.51
CA MET A 1 3.34 -11.62 -15.87
C MET A 1 4.13 -10.76 -14.90
N LYS A 2 3.92 -9.46 -14.97
CA LYS A 2 4.61 -8.54 -14.07
C LYS A 2 4.06 -8.72 -12.65
N LYS A 3 4.95 -8.87 -11.69
CA LYS A 3 4.56 -9.01 -10.30
C LYS A 3 3.99 -7.68 -9.77
N LEU A 4 2.93 -7.78 -8.96
CA LEU A 4 2.32 -6.61 -8.33
C LEU A 4 3.33 -5.91 -7.43
N SER A 5 3.38 -4.59 -7.49
CA SER A 5 4.28 -3.78 -6.66
C SER A 5 3.47 -2.93 -5.69
N ILE A 6 3.72 -3.09 -4.40
CA ILE A 6 3.03 -2.35 -3.35
C ILE A 6 4.07 -1.58 -2.53
N LEU A 7 3.80 -0.31 -2.31
CA LEU A 7 4.68 0.57 -1.57
C LEU A 7 3.98 1.08 -0.31
N ALA A 8 4.58 0.81 0.84
CA ALA A 8 4.09 1.37 2.11
C ALA A 8 4.78 2.72 2.34
N VAL A 9 4.00 3.76 2.49
CA VAL A 9 4.52 5.12 2.68
C VAL A 9 4.08 5.64 4.03
N CYS A 10 5.03 5.99 4.86
CA CYS A 10 4.78 6.57 6.17
C CYS A 10 5.66 7.81 6.33
N GLY A 11 5.27 8.68 7.24
CA GLY A 11 6.05 9.87 7.52
C GLY A 11 7.40 9.53 8.12
N ALA A 12 7.97 10.39 8.88
CA ALA A 12 9.36 10.37 9.31
C ALA A 12 9.78 9.20 10.21
N GLY A 13 9.00 8.15 10.40
CA GLY A 13 9.36 7.05 11.29
C GLY A 13 9.62 5.76 10.53
N LEU A 14 10.85 5.30 10.49
CA LEU A 14 11.20 4.03 9.84
C LEU A 14 10.46 2.84 10.47
N GLY A 15 10.23 2.88 11.78
CA GLY A 15 9.52 1.81 12.47
C GLY A 15 8.08 1.65 12.01
N SER A 16 7.38 2.76 11.77
CA SER A 16 5.99 2.72 11.32
C SER A 16 5.86 2.12 9.92
N SER A 17 6.76 2.50 9.02
CA SER A 17 6.77 1.97 7.65
C SER A 17 7.01 0.47 7.66
N PHE A 18 7.93 0.01 8.49
CA PHE A 18 8.25 -1.41 8.58
C PHE A 18 7.07 -2.22 9.14
N ALA A 19 6.43 -1.72 10.18
CA ALA A 19 5.28 -2.40 10.77
C ALA A 19 4.11 -2.47 9.77
N CYS A 20 3.89 -1.39 9.02
CA CYS A 20 2.88 -1.37 7.97
C CYS A 20 3.20 -2.42 6.89
N GLU A 21 4.44 -2.50 6.46
CA GLU A 21 4.90 -3.46 5.47
C GLU A 21 4.63 -4.91 5.93
N ILE A 22 4.94 -5.22 7.18
CA ILE A 22 4.69 -6.55 7.74
C ILE A 22 3.20 -6.86 7.74
N SER A 23 2.37 -5.89 8.10
CA SER A 23 0.92 -6.08 8.12
C SER A 23 0.35 -6.28 6.73
N ILE A 24 0.87 -5.57 5.73
CA ILE A 24 0.49 -5.75 4.34
C ILE A 24 0.88 -7.15 3.85
N GLU A 25 2.08 -7.59 4.19
CA GLU A 25 2.55 -8.93 3.83
C GLU A 25 1.63 -10.01 4.39
N ALA A 26 1.23 -9.87 5.65
CA ALA A 26 0.32 -10.82 6.27
C ALA A 26 -1.04 -10.83 5.58
N ALA A 27 -1.54 -9.64 5.22
CA ALA A 27 -2.81 -9.52 4.49
C ALA A 27 -2.72 -10.19 3.13
N LEU A 28 -1.62 -10.00 2.41
CA LEU A 28 -1.42 -10.61 1.09
C LEU A 28 -1.35 -12.13 1.18
N LYS A 29 -0.72 -12.66 2.21
CA LYS A 29 -0.69 -14.10 2.43
C LYS A 29 -2.08 -14.67 2.65
N ASP A 30 -2.89 -13.96 3.44
CA ASP A 30 -4.27 -14.39 3.69
C ASP A 30 -5.11 -14.35 2.41
N LEU A 31 -4.81 -13.44 1.50
CA LEU A 31 -5.51 -13.32 0.23
C LEU A 31 -4.94 -14.22 -0.87
N GLY A 32 -3.80 -14.84 -0.61
CA GLY A 32 -3.14 -15.69 -1.60
C GLY A 32 -2.51 -14.93 -2.75
N VAL A 33 -2.10 -13.69 -2.53
CA VAL A 33 -1.54 -12.82 -3.55
C VAL A 33 -0.06 -12.56 -3.27
N GLU A 34 0.76 -12.71 -4.30
CA GLU A 34 2.18 -12.37 -4.22
C GLU A 34 2.41 -10.96 -4.77
N ALA A 35 3.27 -10.20 -4.09
CA ALA A 35 3.62 -8.86 -4.51
C ALA A 35 5.02 -8.49 -4.05
N ASP A 36 5.66 -7.59 -4.81
CA ASP A 36 6.89 -6.95 -4.38
C ASP A 36 6.50 -5.83 -3.41
N LEU A 37 6.94 -5.96 -2.18
CA LEU A 37 6.57 -5.05 -1.11
C LEU A 37 7.79 -4.27 -0.64
N SER A 38 7.66 -2.96 -0.58
CA SER A 38 8.72 -2.09 -0.10
C SER A 38 8.14 -0.94 0.70
N HIS A 39 9.01 -0.12 1.27
CA HIS A 39 8.57 1.05 2.04
C HIS A 39 9.52 2.22 1.75
N CYS A 40 8.98 3.43 1.86
CA CYS A 40 9.76 4.64 1.70
C CYS A 40 9.04 5.83 2.34
N ASP A 41 9.64 7.00 2.24
CA ASP A 41 8.99 8.24 2.65
C ASP A 41 8.13 8.80 1.50
N ILE A 42 7.41 9.89 1.80
CA ILE A 42 6.49 10.50 0.85
C ILE A 42 7.20 11.05 -0.37
N SER A 43 8.37 11.66 -0.18
CA SER A 43 9.09 12.26 -1.30
C SER A 43 9.61 11.21 -2.29
N SER A 44 10.03 10.05 -1.79
CA SER A 44 10.44 8.95 -2.64
C SER A 44 9.27 8.30 -3.37
N ALA A 45 8.08 8.33 -2.75
CA ALA A 45 6.88 7.76 -3.35
C ALA A 45 6.49 8.45 -4.65
N THR A 46 6.79 9.75 -4.80
CA THR A 46 6.43 10.51 -5.99
C THR A 46 7.14 10.02 -7.26
N SER A 47 8.30 9.40 -7.11
CA SER A 47 9.05 8.84 -8.23
C SER A 47 8.93 7.31 -8.32
N SER A 48 8.13 6.71 -7.48
CA SER A 48 7.94 5.27 -7.46
C SER A 48 7.08 4.79 -8.62
N ARG A 49 7.32 3.55 -9.07
CA ARG A 49 6.51 2.88 -10.08
C ARG A 49 5.60 1.82 -9.46
N ALA A 50 5.28 1.95 -8.19
CA ALA A 50 4.40 1.01 -7.53
C ALA A 50 3.00 1.03 -8.15
N ASP A 51 2.37 -0.13 -8.15
CA ASP A 51 0.98 -0.25 -8.61
C ASP A 51 0.00 0.23 -7.54
N ILE A 52 0.34 0.00 -6.28
CA ILE A 52 -0.47 0.37 -5.13
C ILE A 52 0.42 1.06 -4.09
N ILE A 53 -0.06 2.17 -3.56
CA ILE A 53 0.58 2.85 -2.44
C ILE A 53 -0.34 2.78 -1.24
N MET A 54 0.18 2.34 -0.10
CA MET A 54 -0.59 2.28 1.15
C MET A 54 0.02 3.23 2.16
N THR A 55 -0.80 4.09 2.73
CA THR A 55 -0.34 5.13 3.65
C THR A 55 -1.42 5.43 4.69
N GLY A 56 -1.10 6.22 5.69
CA GLY A 56 -2.07 6.64 6.70
C GLY A 56 -2.97 7.75 6.17
N GLU A 57 -4.21 7.79 6.66
CA GLU A 57 -5.15 8.85 6.28
C GLU A 57 -4.64 10.25 6.58
N ASN A 58 -3.80 10.38 7.60
CA ASN A 58 -3.22 11.67 7.98
C ASN A 58 -2.30 12.24 6.90
N PHE A 59 -1.88 11.44 5.93
CA PHE A 59 -1.06 11.91 4.81
C PHE A 59 -1.85 12.25 3.57
N ARG A 60 -3.18 12.11 3.60
CA ARG A 60 -4.03 12.37 2.43
C ARG A 60 -3.80 13.76 1.85
N SER A 61 -3.73 14.78 2.69
CA SER A 61 -3.52 16.15 2.22
C SER A 61 -2.16 16.33 1.55
N GLN A 62 -1.15 15.63 2.01
CA GLN A 62 0.18 15.71 1.41
C GLN A 62 0.21 15.06 0.04
N PHE A 63 -0.47 13.94 -0.13
CA PHE A 63 -0.53 13.27 -1.43
C PHE A 63 -1.30 14.06 -2.48
N GLN A 64 -2.20 14.93 -2.05
CA GLN A 64 -2.94 15.79 -2.99
C GLN A 64 -2.05 16.78 -3.72
N HIS A 65 -0.87 17.07 -3.19
CA HIS A 65 0.09 17.97 -3.84
C HIS A 65 0.91 17.30 -4.94
N TYR A 66 0.77 15.99 -5.11
CA TYR A 66 1.57 15.23 -6.06
C TYR A 66 0.67 14.53 -7.07
N THR A 67 1.17 14.37 -8.29
CA THR A 67 0.52 13.56 -9.31
C THR A 67 1.16 12.18 -9.29
N ILE A 68 0.40 11.18 -8.85
CA ILE A 68 0.90 9.81 -8.70
C ILE A 68 -0.02 8.87 -9.46
N ASN A 69 0.56 8.07 -10.37
CA ASN A 69 -0.18 7.13 -11.20
C ASN A 69 -0.26 5.75 -10.54
N ALA A 70 -0.75 5.72 -9.31
CA ALA A 70 -0.92 4.48 -8.56
C ALA A 70 -2.23 4.52 -7.82
N ASN A 71 -2.74 3.35 -7.45
CA ASN A 71 -3.89 3.29 -6.56
C ASN A 71 -3.40 3.57 -5.15
N ILE A 72 -3.88 4.64 -4.55
CA ILE A 72 -3.49 5.03 -3.20
C ILE A 72 -4.56 4.58 -2.22
N ILE A 73 -4.14 3.80 -1.23
CA ILE A 73 -5.03 3.32 -0.17
C ILE A 73 -4.66 4.04 1.11
N TYR A 74 -5.65 4.70 1.71
CA TYR A 74 -5.47 5.41 2.98
C TYR A 74 -5.99 4.54 4.11
N LEU A 75 -5.17 4.32 5.13
CA LEU A 75 -5.49 3.46 6.26
C LEU A 75 -5.67 4.30 7.52
N LYS A 76 -6.66 3.95 8.32
CA LYS A 76 -6.84 4.55 9.65
C LYS A 76 -5.78 4.02 10.60
N ARG A 77 -5.45 2.73 10.48
CA ARG A 77 -4.42 2.09 11.28
C ARG A 77 -3.48 1.34 10.35
N LEU A 78 -2.22 1.73 10.37
CA LEU A 78 -1.21 1.17 9.47
C LEU A 78 -0.92 -0.30 9.73
N VAL A 79 -1.22 -0.80 10.92
CA VAL A 79 -0.92 -2.17 11.31
C VAL A 79 -2.15 -3.05 11.46
N ASP A 80 -3.30 -2.59 10.98
CA ASP A 80 -4.54 -3.36 11.04
C ASP A 80 -4.68 -4.22 9.79
N LYS A 81 -4.34 -5.49 9.90
CA LYS A 81 -4.42 -6.43 8.79
C LYS A 81 -5.83 -6.52 8.21
N ASN A 82 -6.86 -6.47 9.05
CA ASN A 82 -8.24 -6.57 8.58
C ASN A 82 -8.63 -5.36 7.72
N GLU A 83 -8.25 -4.17 8.14
CA GLU A 83 -8.49 -2.96 7.35
C GLU A 83 -7.75 -3.04 6.02
N ILE A 84 -6.50 -3.48 6.04
CA ILE A 84 -5.69 -3.64 4.83
C ILE A 84 -6.36 -4.61 3.86
N LYS A 85 -6.78 -5.77 4.34
CA LYS A 85 -7.46 -6.77 3.51
C LYS A 85 -8.75 -6.20 2.91
N THR A 86 -9.55 -5.54 3.72
CA THR A 86 -10.83 -4.98 3.29
C THR A 86 -10.64 -3.96 2.17
N LYS A 87 -9.62 -3.11 2.29
CA LYS A 87 -9.38 -2.06 1.30
C LYS A 87 -8.61 -2.56 0.07
N LEU A 88 -7.77 -3.58 0.23
CA LEU A 88 -7.01 -4.17 -0.87
C LEU A 88 -7.87 -5.03 -1.79
N THR A 89 -8.79 -5.79 -1.23
CA THR A 89 -9.55 -6.79 -1.99
C THR A 89 -10.20 -6.22 -3.25
N PRO A 90 -10.99 -5.12 -3.17
CA PRO A 90 -11.63 -4.61 -4.39
C PRO A 90 -10.63 -4.13 -5.43
N ILE A 91 -9.51 -3.57 -5.00
CA ILE A 91 -8.49 -3.08 -5.93
C ILE A 91 -7.79 -4.25 -6.61
N LEU A 92 -7.47 -5.30 -5.87
CA LEU A 92 -6.86 -6.50 -6.44
C LEU A 92 -7.79 -7.21 -7.41
N GLN A 93 -9.10 -7.23 -7.11
CA GLN A 93 -10.09 -7.78 -8.03
C GLN A 93 -10.15 -6.97 -9.31
N GLU A 94 -10.17 -5.66 -9.21
CA GLU A 94 -10.20 -4.75 -10.35
C GLU A 94 -8.95 -4.90 -11.22
N MET A 95 -7.80 -5.11 -10.60
CA MET A 95 -6.52 -5.29 -11.30
C MET A 95 -6.33 -6.71 -11.85
N GLY A 96 -7.20 -7.64 -11.51
CA GLY A 96 -7.11 -9.01 -11.98
C GLY A 96 -6.21 -9.92 -11.16
N HIS A 97 -5.81 -9.50 -9.96
CA HIS A 97 -4.98 -10.32 -9.07
C HIS A 97 -5.79 -11.21 -8.15
N LEU A 98 -7.09 -10.96 -8.02
CA LEU A 98 -8.01 -11.78 -7.25
C LEU A 98 -9.24 -12.07 -8.10
N ALA A 99 -9.84 -13.24 -7.86
CA ALA A 99 -11.11 -13.58 -8.49
C ALA A 99 -12.24 -12.70 -7.93
N THR A 100 -13.15 -12.31 -8.78
CA THR A 100 -14.34 -11.56 -8.37
C THR A 100 -15.45 -12.49 -7.91
#